data_e6205bee587a984b8903a0e649505720
#
_entry.id   e6205bee587a984b8903a0e649505720
#
_cell.length_a   1.000
_cell.length_b   1.000
_cell.length_c   1.000
_cell.angle_alpha   90.00
_cell.angle_beta   90.00
_cell.angle_gamma   90.00
#
_symmetry.space_group_name_H-M   'P 1'
#
loop_
_entity.id
_entity.type
_entity.pdbx_description
1 polymer ?
#
loop_
_entity_poly.entity_id
_entity_poly.type
_entity_poly.pdbx_seq_one_letter_code
_entity_poly.pdbx_strand_id
1 'polypeptide(L)'
;GKELSQAPAMAALLSFIEQTEYDDIDGLKLDYRLLPRKVITTSSQECLRRKCPFFGNLCFVHGARKRAEAADILVTNHSLLFCDMAADGGLLPPVRYWAVDEAHGAESEARRAFSIELDAENILREARRVAADDARRNVFSRAERRVVLNGAKEESETLFYTLTQKGKSAGEAYRQTAEAFCASLKGLLFFDTNRHGRGYEIVELWVNSDIRSSATFGDIVDKGVAMRESAEKLIAACQNLVAYLEDIENAAAIQREIAAMAIDLKEQVN
;
A
#
# COMPACT_ATOMS: atom_id res chain seq x y z
N GLY A 1 20.81 24.30 -17.70
CA GLY A 1 19.94 23.31 -18.31
C GLY A 1 18.60 23.96 -18.63
N LYS A 2 18.07 23.81 -19.84
CA LYS A 2 16.71 24.26 -20.18
C LYS A 2 15.75 23.45 -19.31
N GLU A 3 14.96 24.11 -18.48
CA GLU A 3 13.80 23.48 -17.86
C GLU A 3 12.86 23.01 -18.96
N LEU A 4 12.66 21.71 -19.05
CA LEU A 4 11.72 21.12 -19.99
C LEU A 4 10.31 21.49 -19.53
N SER A 5 9.57 22.27 -20.32
CA SER A 5 8.20 22.69 -20.01
C SER A 5 7.24 21.51 -19.98
N GLN A 6 6.39 21.43 -18.97
CA GLN A 6 5.31 20.43 -18.86
C GLN A 6 4.12 20.78 -19.78
N ALA A 7 4.08 22.00 -20.33
CA ALA A 7 2.93 22.50 -21.09
C ALA A 7 2.53 21.61 -22.29
N PRO A 8 3.45 21.09 -23.12
CA PRO A 8 3.04 20.21 -24.21
C PRO A 8 2.39 18.91 -23.74
N ALA A 9 2.90 18.29 -22.66
CA ALA A 9 2.34 17.07 -22.11
C ALA A 9 0.94 17.31 -21.51
N MET A 10 0.76 18.44 -20.82
CA MET A 10 -0.54 18.86 -20.29
C MET A 10 -1.55 19.17 -21.41
N ALA A 11 -1.15 19.85 -22.48
CA ALA A 11 -1.99 20.12 -23.63
C ALA A 11 -2.45 18.83 -24.33
N ALA A 12 -1.53 17.88 -24.51
CA ALA A 12 -1.85 16.56 -25.05
C ALA A 12 -2.85 15.79 -24.16
N LEU A 13 -2.66 15.84 -22.85
CA LEU A 13 -3.57 15.20 -21.89
C LEU A 13 -4.97 15.82 -21.91
N LEU A 14 -5.06 17.15 -21.93
CA LEU A 14 -6.35 17.85 -22.01
C LEU A 14 -7.09 17.53 -23.33
N SER A 15 -6.37 17.55 -24.45
CA SER A 15 -6.96 17.17 -25.75
C SER A 15 -7.45 15.71 -25.75
N PHE A 16 -6.72 14.80 -25.12
CA PHE A 16 -7.12 13.41 -24.98
C PHE A 16 -8.40 13.30 -24.16
N ILE A 17 -8.51 14.00 -23.02
CA ILE A 17 -9.71 13.99 -22.16
C ILE A 17 -10.93 14.53 -22.89
N GLU A 18 -10.75 15.52 -23.78
CA GLU A 18 -11.85 16.11 -24.57
C GLU A 18 -12.29 15.25 -25.75
N GLN A 19 -11.38 14.47 -26.33
CA GLN A 19 -11.62 13.73 -27.58
C GLN A 19 -12.00 12.28 -27.40
N THR A 20 -11.73 11.69 -26.22
CA THR A 20 -11.93 10.25 -25.99
C THR A 20 -12.90 10.00 -24.85
N GLU A 21 -13.78 9.01 -25.06
CA GLU A 21 -14.63 8.46 -24.01
C GLU A 21 -13.98 7.21 -23.40
N TYR A 22 -13.38 7.37 -22.20
CA TYR A 22 -12.89 6.25 -21.38
C TYR A 22 -11.80 5.40 -22.02
N ASP A 23 -10.91 6.01 -22.78
CA ASP A 23 -9.81 5.33 -23.44
C ASP A 23 -8.58 5.17 -22.53
N ASP A 24 -7.61 4.35 -22.97
CA ASP A 24 -6.41 4.08 -22.18
C ASP A 24 -5.38 5.21 -22.39
N ILE A 25 -4.93 5.80 -21.28
CA ILE A 25 -3.90 6.86 -21.26
C ILE A 25 -2.56 6.40 -21.86
N ASP A 26 -2.27 5.09 -21.84
CA ASP A 26 -1.03 4.56 -22.43
C ASP A 26 -0.99 4.71 -23.95
N GLY A 27 -2.15 4.84 -24.60
CA GLY A 27 -2.28 5.20 -26.02
C GLY A 27 -1.74 6.59 -26.36
N LEU A 28 -1.66 7.49 -25.38
CA LEU A 28 -1.26 8.88 -25.58
C LEU A 28 0.26 9.10 -25.70
N LYS A 29 1.09 8.11 -25.43
CA LYS A 29 2.57 8.17 -25.49
C LYS A 29 3.19 9.39 -24.81
N LEU A 30 2.73 9.71 -23.61
CA LEU A 30 3.25 10.82 -22.80
C LEU A 30 4.71 10.58 -22.37
N ASP A 31 5.52 11.63 -22.35
CA ASP A 31 6.83 11.58 -21.70
C ASP A 31 6.66 11.69 -20.17
N TYR A 32 6.66 10.56 -19.49
CA TYR A 32 6.48 10.48 -18.04
C TYR A 32 7.65 11.09 -17.23
N ARG A 33 8.74 11.50 -17.87
CA ARG A 33 9.79 12.30 -17.23
C ARG A 33 9.35 13.75 -17.05
N LEU A 34 8.48 14.24 -17.94
CA LEU A 34 7.91 15.59 -17.88
C LEU A 34 6.64 15.64 -17.01
N LEU A 35 5.81 14.63 -17.14
CA LEU A 35 4.57 14.50 -16.37
C LEU A 35 4.53 13.12 -15.73
N PRO A 36 4.98 12.97 -14.48
CA PRO A 36 5.04 11.67 -13.81
C PRO A 36 3.68 10.98 -13.76
N ARG A 37 3.63 9.70 -14.12
CA ARG A 37 2.37 8.91 -14.18
C ARG A 37 1.55 9.02 -12.90
N LYS A 38 2.20 8.98 -11.74
CA LYS A 38 1.55 9.11 -10.42
C LYS A 38 0.78 10.42 -10.20
N VAL A 39 1.05 11.46 -11.01
CA VAL A 39 0.34 12.76 -10.91
C VAL A 39 -0.98 12.74 -11.67
N ILE A 40 -1.10 11.87 -12.69
CA ILE A 40 -2.26 11.79 -13.58
C ILE A 40 -3.06 10.49 -13.44
N THR A 41 -2.59 9.58 -12.62
CA THR A 41 -3.29 8.33 -12.28
C THR A 41 -3.53 8.25 -10.79
N THR A 42 -4.48 7.43 -10.38
CA THR A 42 -4.77 7.16 -8.96
C THR A 42 -4.82 5.65 -8.73
N SER A 43 -4.46 5.24 -7.54
CA SER A 43 -4.62 3.86 -7.10
C SER A 43 -6.04 3.61 -6.57
N SER A 44 -6.40 2.35 -6.39
CA SER A 44 -7.69 1.97 -5.78
C SER A 44 -7.86 2.50 -4.35
N GLN A 45 -6.74 2.72 -3.65
CA GLN A 45 -6.69 3.21 -2.27
C GLN A 45 -6.87 4.73 -2.20
N GLU A 46 -6.28 5.47 -3.15
CA GLU A 46 -6.38 6.93 -3.23
C GLU A 46 -7.71 7.39 -3.85
N CYS A 47 -8.42 6.47 -4.50
CA CYS A 47 -9.67 6.78 -5.18
C CYS A 47 -10.79 7.15 -4.18
N LEU A 48 -11.29 8.38 -4.25
CA LEU A 48 -12.37 8.88 -3.41
C LEU A 48 -13.73 8.25 -3.71
N ARG A 49 -13.84 7.43 -4.75
CA ARG A 49 -15.08 6.76 -5.17
C ARG A 49 -16.25 7.75 -5.26
N ARG A 50 -17.37 7.46 -4.57
CA ARG A 50 -18.57 8.31 -4.59
C ARG A 50 -18.35 9.73 -4.05
N LYS A 51 -17.28 9.99 -3.30
CA LYS A 51 -16.91 11.34 -2.82
C LYS A 51 -16.12 12.15 -3.84
N CYS A 52 -15.68 11.54 -4.95
CA CYS A 52 -14.96 12.22 -6.01
C CYS A 52 -15.96 13.08 -6.84
N PRO A 53 -15.65 14.36 -7.11
CA PRO A 53 -16.51 15.22 -7.92
C PRO A 53 -16.65 14.76 -9.37
N PHE A 54 -15.72 13.93 -9.86
CA PHE A 54 -15.73 13.34 -11.20
C PHE A 54 -16.40 11.96 -11.26
N PHE A 55 -16.88 11.44 -10.13
CA PHE A 55 -17.53 10.14 -10.08
C PHE A 55 -18.80 10.12 -10.93
N GLY A 56 -19.01 9.03 -11.65
CA GLY A 56 -20.14 8.87 -12.56
C GLY A 56 -19.74 9.10 -14.01
N ASN A 57 -20.09 10.25 -14.59
CA ASN A 57 -19.94 10.45 -16.04
C ASN A 57 -18.58 10.95 -16.50
N LEU A 58 -17.78 11.54 -15.61
CA LEU A 58 -16.48 12.13 -15.94
C LEU A 58 -15.29 11.25 -15.52
N CYS A 59 -15.53 10.20 -14.77
CA CYS A 59 -14.49 9.28 -14.33
C CYS A 59 -14.21 8.23 -15.41
N PHE A 60 -13.01 8.20 -15.95
CA PHE A 60 -12.59 7.23 -16.98
C PHE A 60 -12.74 5.78 -16.51
N VAL A 61 -12.29 5.47 -15.30
CA VAL A 61 -12.39 4.11 -14.73
C VAL A 61 -13.85 3.69 -14.54
N HIS A 62 -14.67 4.58 -13.97
CA HIS A 62 -16.07 4.25 -13.73
C HIS A 62 -16.88 4.17 -15.03
N GLY A 63 -16.60 5.04 -16.00
CA GLY A 63 -17.21 5.01 -17.32
C GLY A 63 -16.83 3.74 -18.11
N ALA A 64 -15.56 3.34 -18.09
CA ALA A 64 -15.11 2.09 -18.70
C ALA A 64 -15.82 0.86 -18.09
N ARG A 65 -15.99 0.83 -16.77
CA ARG A 65 -16.75 -0.23 -16.09
C ARG A 65 -18.21 -0.27 -16.51
N LYS A 66 -18.88 0.86 -16.60
CA LYS A 66 -20.27 0.94 -17.07
C LYS A 66 -20.42 0.43 -18.51
N ARG A 67 -19.46 0.76 -19.38
CA ARG A 67 -19.47 0.22 -20.76
C ARG A 67 -19.27 -1.30 -20.76
N ALA A 68 -18.36 -1.81 -19.94
CA ALA A 68 -18.13 -3.24 -19.78
C ALA A 68 -19.38 -3.97 -19.28
N GLU A 69 -20.09 -3.40 -18.30
CA GLU A 69 -21.35 -3.96 -17.77
C GLU A 69 -22.48 -3.99 -18.82
N ALA A 70 -22.48 -3.06 -19.76
CA ALA A 70 -23.48 -2.98 -20.83
C ALA A 70 -23.10 -3.76 -22.10
N ALA A 71 -21.91 -4.33 -22.17
CA ALA A 71 -21.42 -5.02 -23.35
C ALA A 71 -21.90 -6.48 -23.40
N ASP A 72 -22.26 -6.95 -24.59
CA ASP A 72 -22.56 -8.37 -24.83
C ASP A 72 -21.31 -9.25 -24.84
N ILE A 73 -20.18 -8.68 -25.26
CA ILE A 73 -18.87 -9.33 -25.29
C ILE A 73 -17.84 -8.41 -24.63
N LEU A 74 -17.11 -8.96 -23.67
CA LEU A 74 -16.02 -8.29 -22.99
C LEU A 74 -14.69 -8.94 -23.35
N VAL A 75 -13.75 -8.16 -23.86
CA VAL A 75 -12.37 -8.61 -24.13
C VAL A 75 -11.45 -8.04 -23.07
N THR A 76 -10.67 -8.90 -22.44
CA THR A 76 -9.70 -8.51 -21.42
C THR A 76 -8.40 -9.29 -21.59
N ASN A 77 -7.33 -8.87 -20.94
CA ASN A 77 -6.10 -9.64 -20.86
C ASN A 77 -6.11 -10.59 -19.65
N HIS A 78 -5.24 -11.59 -19.66
CA HIS A 78 -5.09 -12.56 -18.57
C HIS A 78 -4.77 -11.89 -17.23
N SER A 79 -3.91 -10.85 -17.24
CA SER A 79 -3.52 -10.14 -16.03
C SER A 79 -4.72 -9.54 -15.31
N LEU A 80 -5.59 -8.82 -16.02
CA LEU A 80 -6.80 -8.22 -15.41
C LEU A 80 -7.79 -9.28 -14.94
N LEU A 81 -7.95 -10.37 -15.71
CA LEU A 81 -8.79 -11.50 -15.32
C LEU A 81 -8.33 -12.10 -13.99
N PHE A 82 -7.05 -12.43 -13.87
CA PHE A 82 -6.53 -13.03 -12.64
C PHE A 82 -6.43 -12.06 -11.49
N CYS A 83 -6.20 -10.75 -11.75
CA CYS A 83 -6.32 -9.72 -10.72
C CYS A 83 -7.75 -9.60 -10.18
N ASP A 84 -8.77 -9.73 -11.05
CA ASP A 84 -10.17 -9.76 -10.61
C ASP A 84 -10.46 -10.97 -9.73
N MET A 85 -9.98 -12.15 -10.12
CA MET A 85 -10.11 -13.36 -9.32
C MET A 85 -9.37 -13.28 -7.99
N ALA A 86 -8.16 -12.71 -7.96
CA ALA A 86 -7.38 -12.53 -6.73
C ALA A 86 -8.01 -11.51 -5.78
N ALA A 87 -8.76 -10.55 -6.31
CA ALA A 87 -9.50 -9.54 -5.54
C ALA A 87 -10.92 -10.01 -5.12
N ASP A 88 -11.25 -11.29 -5.32
CA ASP A 88 -12.60 -11.83 -5.08
C ASP A 88 -13.69 -11.15 -5.94
N GLY A 89 -13.31 -10.72 -7.14
CA GLY A 89 -14.17 -10.05 -8.11
C GLY A 89 -14.30 -8.54 -7.90
N GLY A 90 -15.09 -7.91 -8.75
CA GLY A 90 -15.44 -6.49 -8.69
C GLY A 90 -14.59 -5.56 -9.55
N LEU A 91 -13.58 -6.09 -10.26
CA LEU A 91 -12.87 -5.34 -11.30
C LEU A 91 -13.57 -5.49 -12.65
N LEU A 92 -14.01 -6.71 -12.97
CA LEU A 92 -14.77 -7.07 -14.17
C LEU A 92 -16.25 -7.27 -13.83
N PRO A 93 -17.16 -7.04 -14.78
CA PRO A 93 -18.56 -7.42 -14.61
C PRO A 93 -18.69 -8.95 -14.58
N PRO A 94 -19.72 -9.49 -13.90
CA PRO A 94 -19.94 -10.92 -13.88
C PRO A 94 -20.26 -11.44 -15.29
N VAL A 95 -19.50 -12.45 -15.75
CA VAL A 95 -19.70 -13.09 -17.04
C VAL A 95 -20.03 -14.57 -16.87
N ARG A 96 -20.82 -15.09 -17.80
CA ARG A 96 -21.32 -16.48 -17.74
C ARG A 96 -20.39 -17.48 -18.44
N TYR A 97 -19.70 -17.04 -19.47
CA TYR A 97 -18.85 -17.88 -20.32
C TYR A 97 -17.51 -17.19 -20.53
N TRP A 98 -16.45 -18.00 -20.56
CA TRP A 98 -15.09 -17.54 -20.80
C TRP A 98 -14.52 -18.25 -22.01
N ALA A 99 -13.91 -17.52 -22.93
CA ALA A 99 -13.06 -18.04 -23.96
C ALA A 99 -11.64 -17.51 -23.69
N VAL A 100 -10.71 -18.41 -23.42
CA VAL A 100 -9.32 -18.06 -23.09
C VAL A 100 -8.46 -18.38 -24.29
N ASP A 101 -7.93 -17.36 -24.96
CA ASP A 101 -6.94 -17.48 -26.02
C ASP A 101 -5.53 -17.49 -25.40
N GLU A 102 -4.54 -18.03 -26.11
CA GLU A 102 -3.16 -18.14 -25.64
C GLU A 102 -3.03 -18.71 -24.21
N ALA A 103 -3.80 -19.75 -23.92
CA ALA A 103 -3.93 -20.32 -22.57
C ALA A 103 -2.59 -20.76 -21.94
N HIS A 104 -1.54 -20.97 -22.75
CA HIS A 104 -0.21 -21.28 -22.27
C HIS A 104 0.41 -20.15 -21.40
N GLY A 105 0.00 -18.88 -21.61
CA GLY A 105 0.40 -17.75 -20.79
C GLY A 105 -0.42 -17.60 -19.50
N ALA A 106 -1.57 -18.26 -19.39
CA ALA A 106 -2.49 -18.08 -18.28
C ALA A 106 -1.89 -18.49 -16.93
N GLU A 107 -1.10 -19.58 -16.89
CA GLU A 107 -0.47 -20.04 -15.65
C GLU A 107 0.49 -19.00 -15.07
N SER A 108 1.33 -18.38 -15.90
CA SER A 108 2.29 -17.36 -15.44
C SER A 108 1.60 -16.12 -14.91
N GLU A 109 0.54 -15.67 -15.58
CA GLU A 109 -0.25 -14.52 -15.15
C GLU A 109 -1.06 -14.83 -13.89
N ALA A 110 -1.61 -16.04 -13.75
CA ALA A 110 -2.26 -16.48 -12.53
C ALA A 110 -1.28 -16.49 -11.35
N ARG A 111 -0.11 -17.11 -11.51
CA ARG A 111 0.93 -17.11 -10.49
C ARG A 111 1.29 -15.68 -10.05
N ARG A 112 1.44 -14.77 -11.00
CA ARG A 112 1.75 -13.36 -10.74
C ARG A 112 0.64 -12.65 -9.97
N ALA A 113 -0.62 -12.86 -10.35
CA ALA A 113 -1.76 -12.22 -9.71
C ALA A 113 -2.01 -12.71 -8.28
N PHE A 114 -1.75 -14.01 -8.02
CA PHE A 114 -1.90 -14.60 -6.69
C PHE A 114 -0.60 -14.60 -5.87
N SER A 115 0.50 -14.07 -6.41
CA SER A 115 1.74 -13.94 -5.63
C SER A 115 1.69 -12.74 -4.71
N ILE A 116 2.25 -12.92 -3.51
CA ILE A 116 2.48 -11.86 -2.54
C ILE A 116 3.98 -11.64 -2.45
N GLU A 117 4.43 -10.42 -2.64
CA GLU A 117 5.82 -10.03 -2.47
C GLU A 117 6.01 -9.42 -1.09
N LEU A 118 6.90 -10.01 -0.30
CA LEU A 118 7.29 -9.50 1.01
C LEU A 118 8.72 -8.97 0.94
N ASP A 119 8.88 -7.66 1.00
CA ASP A 119 10.18 -6.99 1.11
C ASP A 119 10.56 -6.81 2.60
N ALA A 120 11.31 -7.78 3.13
CA ALA A 120 11.76 -7.75 4.52
C ALA A 120 12.64 -6.52 4.84
N GLU A 121 13.41 -6.01 3.89
CA GLU A 121 14.24 -4.82 4.11
C GLU A 121 13.37 -3.57 4.22
N ASN A 122 12.33 -3.49 3.41
CA ASN A 122 11.36 -2.40 3.48
C ASN A 122 10.59 -2.42 4.80
N ILE A 123 10.08 -3.59 5.20
CA ILE A 123 9.39 -3.78 6.48
C ILE A 123 10.29 -3.32 7.64
N LEU A 124 11.53 -3.77 7.69
CA LEU A 124 12.48 -3.41 8.75
C LEU A 124 12.86 -1.91 8.72
N ARG A 125 12.97 -1.33 7.54
CA ARG A 125 13.26 0.11 7.39
C ARG A 125 12.12 0.96 7.95
N GLU A 126 10.89 0.63 7.59
CA GLU A 126 9.69 1.34 8.08
C GLU A 126 9.50 1.14 9.59
N ALA A 127 9.68 -0.07 10.10
CA ALA A 127 9.61 -0.37 11.52
C ALA A 127 10.62 0.46 12.33
N ARG A 128 11.87 0.59 11.85
CA ARG A 128 12.90 1.44 12.46
C ARG A 128 12.58 2.93 12.36
N ARG A 129 11.94 3.35 11.27
CA ARG A 129 11.51 4.75 11.09
C ARG A 129 10.45 5.14 12.11
N VAL A 130 9.48 4.27 12.35
CA VAL A 130 8.36 4.49 13.27
C VAL A 130 8.83 4.51 14.72
N ALA A 131 9.69 3.58 15.10
CA ALA A 131 10.25 3.42 16.43
C ALA A 131 11.67 4.00 16.58
N ALA A 132 11.98 5.11 15.86
CA ALA A 132 13.29 5.70 15.93
C ALA A 132 13.61 6.18 17.37
N ASP A 133 14.75 5.76 17.91
CA ASP A 133 15.24 6.19 19.24
C ASP A 133 15.59 7.70 19.25
N ASP A 134 16.06 8.21 18.09
CA ASP A 134 16.30 9.65 17.94
C ASP A 134 14.98 10.43 17.92
N ALA A 135 14.77 11.21 18.96
CA ALA A 135 13.61 12.08 19.10
C ALA A 135 13.42 13.11 17.94
N ARG A 136 14.44 13.34 17.10
CA ARG A 136 14.32 14.16 15.88
C ARG A 136 13.72 13.37 14.72
N ARG A 137 13.86 12.05 14.70
CA ARG A 137 13.36 11.15 13.68
C ARG A 137 12.00 10.58 14.03
N ASN A 138 11.74 10.32 15.31
CA ASN A 138 10.47 9.79 15.78
C ASN A 138 9.36 10.83 15.61
N VAL A 139 8.31 10.46 14.86
CA VAL A 139 7.21 11.38 14.51
C VAL A 139 6.41 11.83 15.75
N PHE A 140 6.19 10.95 16.72
CA PHE A 140 5.49 11.27 17.96
C PHE A 140 6.29 12.23 18.84
N SER A 141 7.59 12.03 18.94
CA SER A 141 8.49 12.96 19.65
C SER A 141 8.60 14.32 18.95
N ARG A 142 8.47 14.35 17.63
CA ARG A 142 8.39 15.61 16.88
C ARG A 142 7.05 16.30 17.09
N ALA A 143 5.96 15.55 17.20
CA ALA A 143 4.66 16.11 17.54
C ALA A 143 4.72 16.83 18.89
N GLU A 144 5.25 16.19 19.93
CA GLU A 144 5.42 16.81 21.27
C GLU A 144 6.23 18.11 21.27
N ARG A 145 7.20 18.23 20.35
CA ARG A 145 8.04 19.43 20.27
C ARG A 145 7.49 20.55 19.40
N ARG A 146 6.69 20.22 18.40
CA ARG A 146 6.22 21.19 17.39
C ARG A 146 4.80 21.67 17.62
N VAL A 147 3.97 20.83 18.23
CA VAL A 147 2.59 21.20 18.52
C VAL A 147 2.58 22.09 19.75
N VAL A 148 2.10 23.32 19.58
CA VAL A 148 1.96 24.31 20.66
C VAL A 148 0.49 24.35 21.04
N LEU A 149 0.21 23.95 22.28
CA LEU A 149 -1.14 23.90 22.85
C LEU A 149 -1.44 25.22 23.60
N ASN A 150 -1.44 26.36 22.88
CA ASN A 150 -1.66 27.67 23.48
C ASN A 150 -3.06 27.76 24.10
N GLY A 151 -3.12 27.95 25.41
CA GLY A 151 -4.38 28.11 26.14
C GLY A 151 -5.23 26.84 26.26
N ALA A 152 -4.67 25.67 25.95
CA ALA A 152 -5.34 24.40 26.17
C ALA A 152 -5.57 24.19 27.68
N LYS A 153 -6.67 23.51 28.00
CA LYS A 153 -6.92 23.03 29.36
C LYS A 153 -5.91 21.93 29.71
N GLU A 154 -5.52 21.82 30.96
CA GLU A 154 -4.59 20.80 31.47
C GLU A 154 -4.99 19.39 31.07
N GLU A 155 -6.29 19.10 31.04
CA GLU A 155 -6.85 17.81 30.56
C GLU A 155 -6.52 17.54 29.08
N SER A 156 -6.55 18.57 28.24
CA SER A 156 -6.23 18.46 26.80
C SER A 156 -4.74 18.21 26.58
N GLU A 157 -3.87 18.89 27.34
CA GLU A 157 -2.42 18.65 27.29
C GLU A 157 -2.08 17.22 27.74
N THR A 158 -2.69 16.77 28.84
CA THR A 158 -2.51 15.41 29.35
C THR A 158 -2.96 14.35 28.32
N LEU A 159 -4.08 14.59 27.65
CA LEU A 159 -4.56 13.72 26.59
C LEU A 159 -3.58 13.65 25.41
N PHE A 160 -3.06 14.79 24.96
CA PHE A 160 -2.06 14.87 23.89
C PHE A 160 -0.82 14.03 24.19
N TYR A 161 -0.22 14.23 25.38
CA TYR A 161 0.94 13.43 25.78
C TYR A 161 0.60 11.95 25.95
N THR A 162 -0.59 11.62 26.41
CA THR A 162 -1.04 10.22 26.49
C THR A 162 -1.14 9.58 25.11
N LEU A 163 -1.65 10.29 24.12
CA LEU A 163 -1.76 9.81 22.74
C LEU A 163 -0.39 9.64 22.09
N THR A 164 0.52 10.58 22.28
CA THR A 164 1.88 10.46 21.75
C THR A 164 2.67 9.32 22.39
N GLN A 165 2.53 9.11 23.71
CA GLN A 165 3.15 7.97 24.40
C GLN A 165 2.58 6.63 23.96
N LYS A 166 1.26 6.53 23.72
CA LYS A 166 0.64 5.35 23.12
C LYS A 166 1.20 5.07 21.72
N GLY A 167 1.39 6.12 20.91
CA GLY A 167 2.01 6.00 19.59
C GLY A 167 3.44 5.47 19.66
N LYS A 168 4.27 6.01 20.56
CA LYS A 168 5.66 5.56 20.77
C LYS A 168 5.71 4.09 21.21
N SER A 169 4.90 3.70 22.19
CA SER A 169 4.84 2.33 22.70
C SER A 169 4.34 1.35 21.63
N ALA A 170 3.32 1.72 20.86
CA ALA A 170 2.82 0.90 19.76
C ALA A 170 3.85 0.77 18.63
N GLY A 171 4.60 1.85 18.32
CA GLY A 171 5.68 1.84 17.35
C GLY A 171 6.80 0.88 17.74
N GLU A 172 7.20 0.89 19.01
CA GLU A 172 8.23 -0.03 19.52
C GLU A 172 7.76 -1.49 19.49
N ALA A 173 6.51 -1.75 19.87
CA ALA A 173 5.92 -3.10 19.78
C ALA A 173 5.88 -3.60 18.32
N TYR A 174 5.51 -2.73 17.38
CA TYR A 174 5.54 -3.07 15.96
C TYR A 174 6.96 -3.38 15.47
N ARG A 175 7.96 -2.57 15.85
CA ARG A 175 9.36 -2.82 15.48
C ARG A 175 9.83 -4.20 15.95
N GLN A 176 9.56 -4.55 17.21
CA GLN A 176 9.97 -5.84 17.79
C GLN A 176 9.31 -7.02 17.09
N THR A 177 8.01 -6.94 16.80
CA THR A 177 7.29 -8.02 16.11
C THR A 177 7.70 -8.13 14.63
N ALA A 178 7.97 -7.03 13.94
CA ALA A 178 8.47 -7.01 12.57
C ALA A 178 9.88 -7.62 12.47
N GLU A 179 10.77 -7.29 13.40
CA GLU A 179 12.11 -7.89 13.48
C GLU A 179 12.03 -9.40 13.74
N ALA A 180 11.17 -9.84 14.64
CA ALA A 180 10.94 -11.25 14.94
C ALA A 180 10.38 -12.02 13.75
N PHE A 181 9.40 -11.46 13.04
CA PHE A 181 8.82 -12.04 11.85
C PHE A 181 9.84 -12.18 10.71
N CYS A 182 10.57 -11.11 10.39
CA CYS A 182 11.59 -11.13 9.35
C CYS A 182 12.73 -12.11 9.67
N ALA A 183 13.10 -12.23 10.94
CA ALA A 183 14.12 -13.21 11.37
C ALA A 183 13.62 -14.65 11.19
N SER A 184 12.35 -14.92 11.50
CA SER A 184 11.74 -16.24 11.33
C SER A 184 11.63 -16.64 9.86
N LEU A 185 11.25 -15.68 8.96
CA LEU A 185 11.24 -15.90 7.51
C LEU A 185 12.62 -16.29 6.98
N LYS A 186 13.67 -15.58 7.42
CA LYS A 186 15.06 -15.95 7.07
C LYS A 186 15.41 -17.35 7.53
N GLY A 187 14.97 -17.73 8.74
CA GLY A 187 15.17 -19.07 9.29
C GLY A 187 14.55 -20.17 8.41
N LEU A 188 13.37 -19.94 7.85
CA LEU A 188 12.74 -20.89 6.94
C LEU A 188 13.54 -21.09 5.64
N LEU A 189 14.05 -20.02 5.05
CA LEU A 189 14.87 -20.09 3.83
C LEU A 189 16.15 -20.89 4.02
N PHE A 190 16.70 -20.91 5.25
CA PHE A 190 17.90 -21.68 5.57
C PHE A 190 17.61 -23.10 6.07
N PHE A 191 16.37 -23.45 6.33
CA PHE A 191 15.99 -24.76 6.89
C PHE A 191 16.26 -25.92 5.92
N ASP A 192 16.18 -25.70 4.60
CA ASP A 192 16.41 -26.70 3.56
C ASP A 192 17.78 -26.57 2.87
N THR A 193 18.63 -25.66 3.32
CA THR A 193 19.92 -25.41 2.67
C THR A 193 21.05 -26.26 3.23
N ASN A 194 21.03 -27.55 2.91
CA ASN A 194 22.25 -28.29 2.58
C ASN A 194 22.91 -27.80 1.26
N ARG A 195 22.41 -26.71 0.69
CA ARG A 195 22.93 -26.03 -0.50
C ARG A 195 23.81 -24.86 -0.06
N HIS A 196 25.10 -25.10 -0.06
CA HIS A 196 26.14 -24.08 0.07
C HIS A 196 26.19 -23.25 -1.21
N GLY A 197 25.22 -22.32 -1.38
CA GLY A 197 25.21 -21.31 -2.43
C GLY A 197 26.07 -20.12 -2.01
N ARG A 198 27.10 -19.83 -2.79
CA ARG A 198 27.91 -18.61 -2.64
C ARG A 198 27.08 -17.42 -3.13
N GLY A 199 26.74 -16.49 -2.22
CA GLY A 199 26.31 -15.10 -2.42
C GLY A 199 25.50 -14.75 -3.68
N TYR A 200 24.30 -14.20 -3.52
CA TYR A 200 23.37 -13.72 -4.55
C TYR A 200 22.54 -14.79 -5.32
N GLU A 201 22.38 -15.98 -4.81
CA GLU A 201 21.48 -16.96 -5.41
C GLU A 201 20.04 -16.74 -4.94
N ILE A 202 19.12 -16.74 -5.89
CA ILE A 202 17.67 -16.82 -5.62
C ILE A 202 17.44 -18.20 -5.01
N VAL A 203 16.92 -18.22 -3.77
CA VAL A 203 16.54 -19.46 -3.10
C VAL A 203 15.06 -19.69 -3.34
N GLU A 204 14.72 -20.75 -4.07
CA GLU A 204 13.32 -21.19 -4.23
C GLU A 204 13.03 -22.30 -3.23
N LEU A 205 12.01 -22.10 -2.41
CA LEU A 205 11.51 -23.09 -1.47
C LEU A 205 10.08 -23.45 -1.84
N TRP A 206 9.85 -24.73 -2.17
CA TRP A 206 8.51 -25.25 -2.36
C TRP A 206 7.87 -25.58 -1.00
N VAL A 207 6.93 -24.74 -0.56
CA VAL A 207 6.22 -24.93 0.70
C VAL A 207 5.14 -26.00 0.54
N ASN A 208 5.54 -27.26 0.71
CA ASN A 208 4.66 -28.43 0.67
C ASN A 208 3.90 -28.62 2.01
N SER A 209 3.11 -29.71 2.11
CA SER A 209 2.34 -30.06 3.31
C SER A 209 3.22 -30.27 4.53
N ASP A 210 4.41 -30.87 4.36
CA ASP A 210 5.32 -31.21 5.46
C ASP A 210 5.93 -29.95 6.05
N ILE A 211 6.38 -29.02 5.21
CA ILE A 211 6.87 -27.71 5.66
C ILE A 211 5.76 -26.94 6.36
N ARG A 212 4.53 -26.93 5.78
CA ARG A 212 3.38 -26.23 6.42
C ARG A 212 2.98 -26.81 7.78
N SER A 213 3.23 -28.10 7.99
CA SER A 213 2.98 -28.78 9.26
C SER A 213 4.13 -28.69 10.24
N SER A 214 5.26 -28.09 9.83
CA SER A 214 6.44 -27.97 10.69
C SER A 214 6.27 -26.89 11.76
N ALA A 215 6.91 -27.09 12.90
CA ALA A 215 6.95 -26.10 13.98
C ALA A 215 7.56 -24.75 13.51
N THR A 216 8.53 -24.79 12.61
CA THR A 216 9.16 -23.59 12.02
C THR A 216 8.16 -22.76 11.22
N PHE A 217 7.31 -23.41 10.42
CA PHE A 217 6.28 -22.70 9.68
C PHE A 217 5.18 -22.16 10.62
N GLY A 218 4.80 -22.92 11.64
CA GLY A 218 3.89 -22.46 12.70
C GLY A 218 4.41 -21.19 13.38
N ASP A 219 5.68 -21.17 13.77
CA ASP A 219 6.32 -19.99 14.38
C ASP A 219 6.28 -18.74 13.47
N ILE A 220 6.45 -18.91 12.14
CA ILE A 220 6.32 -17.81 11.18
C ILE A 220 4.90 -17.27 11.15
N VAL A 221 3.90 -18.15 11.12
CA VAL A 221 2.48 -17.74 11.13
C VAL A 221 2.15 -16.97 12.40
N ASP A 222 2.55 -17.49 13.57
CA ASP A 222 2.32 -16.82 14.86
C ASP A 222 2.97 -15.43 14.93
N LYS A 223 4.21 -15.31 14.45
CA LYS A 223 4.91 -14.03 14.40
C LYS A 223 4.31 -13.06 13.39
N GLY A 224 3.81 -13.57 12.25
CA GLY A 224 3.08 -12.78 11.28
C GLY A 224 1.78 -12.21 11.87
N VAL A 225 1.03 -13.02 12.60
CA VAL A 225 -0.17 -12.58 13.33
C VAL A 225 0.19 -11.50 14.37
N ALA A 226 1.24 -11.74 15.17
CA ALA A 226 1.68 -10.78 16.19
C ALA A 226 2.15 -9.44 15.56
N MET A 227 2.84 -9.48 14.42
CA MET A 227 3.25 -8.29 13.67
C MET A 227 2.01 -7.52 13.17
N ARG A 228 1.04 -8.20 12.59
CA ARG A 228 -0.20 -7.60 12.12
C ARG A 228 -0.98 -6.93 13.24
N GLU A 229 -1.18 -7.61 14.36
CA GLU A 229 -1.87 -7.06 15.54
C GLU A 229 -1.17 -5.81 16.10
N SER A 230 0.16 -5.82 16.14
CA SER A 230 0.92 -4.66 16.61
C SER A 230 0.83 -3.48 15.63
N ALA A 231 0.82 -3.74 14.32
CA ALA A 231 0.59 -2.73 13.31
C ALA A 231 -0.82 -2.12 13.40
N GLU A 232 -1.85 -2.94 13.60
CA GLU A 232 -3.22 -2.48 13.80
C GLU A 232 -3.35 -1.55 15.03
N LYS A 233 -2.67 -1.88 16.13
CA LYS A 233 -2.61 -1.02 17.33
C LYS A 233 -1.89 0.31 17.05
N LEU A 234 -0.82 0.27 16.28
CA LEU A 234 -0.08 1.47 15.87
C LEU A 234 -0.93 2.35 14.93
N ILE A 235 -1.61 1.76 13.95
CA ILE A 235 -2.54 2.47 13.06
C ILE A 235 -3.64 3.16 13.89
N ALA A 236 -4.25 2.46 14.85
CA ALA A 236 -5.25 3.04 15.73
C ALA A 236 -4.70 4.19 16.58
N ALA A 237 -3.47 4.07 17.10
CA ALA A 237 -2.82 5.15 17.85
C ALA A 237 -2.55 6.38 16.95
N CYS A 238 -2.12 6.17 15.70
CA CYS A 238 -1.96 7.25 14.71
C CYS A 238 -3.28 7.95 14.41
N GLN A 239 -4.36 7.18 14.16
CA GLN A 239 -5.68 7.72 13.87
C GLN A 239 -6.24 8.57 15.02
N ASN A 240 -6.09 8.10 16.26
CA ASN A 240 -6.52 8.84 17.44
C ASN A 240 -5.74 10.15 17.60
N LEU A 241 -4.44 10.14 17.35
CA LEU A 241 -3.62 11.36 17.40
C LEU A 241 -3.96 12.30 16.23
N VAL A 242 -4.19 11.79 15.02
CA VAL A 242 -4.64 12.60 13.87
C VAL A 242 -5.95 13.29 14.16
N ALA A 243 -6.93 12.58 14.73
CA ALA A 243 -8.22 13.15 15.12
C ALA A 243 -8.06 14.24 16.20
N TYR A 244 -7.20 14.03 17.18
CA TYR A 244 -6.90 15.04 18.21
C TYR A 244 -6.28 16.31 17.61
N LEU A 245 -5.40 16.16 16.59
CA LEU A 245 -4.69 17.26 15.96
C LEU A 245 -5.54 18.06 14.95
N GLU A 246 -6.76 17.61 14.63
CA GLU A 246 -7.61 18.19 13.58
C GLU A 246 -7.97 19.66 13.87
N ASP A 247 -8.21 19.99 15.14
CA ASP A 247 -8.59 21.32 15.59
C ASP A 247 -7.40 22.22 16.02
N ILE A 248 -6.16 21.76 15.78
CA ILE A 248 -4.96 22.48 16.20
C ILE A 248 -4.26 23.13 15.01
N GLU A 249 -4.36 24.45 14.90
CA GLU A 249 -3.91 25.22 13.73
C GLU A 249 -2.44 24.99 13.33
N ASN A 250 -1.53 24.83 14.27
CA ASN A 250 -0.10 24.65 13.99
C ASN A 250 0.33 23.19 13.78
N ALA A 251 -0.61 22.23 13.81
CA ALA A 251 -0.35 20.80 13.75
C ALA A 251 -0.48 20.19 12.35
N ALA A 252 -0.99 20.93 11.35
CA ALA A 252 -1.35 20.38 10.04
C ALA A 252 -0.22 19.62 9.31
N ALA A 253 1.04 20.03 9.50
CA ALA A 253 2.17 19.36 8.87
C ALA A 253 2.47 18.00 9.52
N ILE A 254 2.47 17.95 10.85
CA ILE A 254 2.73 16.72 11.62
C ILE A 254 1.54 15.76 11.54
N GLN A 255 0.32 16.28 11.51
CA GLN A 255 -0.91 15.51 11.31
C GLN A 255 -0.87 14.75 9.99
N ARG A 256 -0.51 15.42 8.88
CA ARG A 256 -0.38 14.79 7.56
C ARG A 256 0.70 13.70 7.55
N GLU A 257 1.81 13.92 8.24
CA GLU A 257 2.88 12.94 8.32
C GLU A 257 2.44 11.68 9.09
N ILE A 258 1.73 11.83 10.20
CA ILE A 258 1.18 10.71 10.97
C ILE A 258 0.10 9.98 10.17
N ALA A 259 -0.76 10.70 9.46
CA ALA A 259 -1.78 10.12 8.61
C ALA A 259 -1.18 9.29 7.45
N ALA A 260 -0.14 9.81 6.79
CA ALA A 260 0.58 9.10 5.75
C ALA A 260 1.22 7.81 6.28
N MET A 261 1.85 7.87 7.46
CA MET A 261 2.43 6.69 8.11
C MET A 261 1.37 5.62 8.41
N ALA A 262 0.18 6.01 8.85
CA ALA A 262 -0.93 5.07 9.09
C ALA A 262 -1.42 4.40 7.80
N ILE A 263 -1.39 5.12 6.67
CA ILE A 263 -1.74 4.59 5.34
C ILE A 263 -0.68 3.59 4.89
N ASP A 264 0.62 3.95 4.94
CA ASP A 264 1.73 3.09 4.57
C ASP A 264 1.71 1.77 5.35
N LEU A 265 1.48 1.84 6.68
CA LEU A 265 1.36 0.65 7.53
C LEU A 265 0.15 -0.22 7.17
N LYS A 266 -0.98 0.40 6.82
CA LYS A 266 -2.18 -0.34 6.42
C LYS A 266 -1.96 -1.11 5.11
N GLU A 267 -1.18 -0.56 4.19
CA GLU A 267 -0.78 -1.24 2.95
C GLU A 267 0.12 -2.46 3.21
N GLN A 268 0.96 -2.39 4.24
CA GLN A 268 1.87 -3.50 4.58
C GLN A 268 1.18 -4.68 5.28
N VAL A 269 0.02 -4.48 5.91
CA VAL A 269 -0.65 -5.53 6.69
C VAL A 269 -1.92 -6.09 6.05
N ASN A 270 -2.33 -5.54 4.92
CA ASN A 270 -3.39 -6.09 4.07
C ASN A 270 -2.81 -6.97 2.96
#